data_f7aa834758bc50a074ea1f4c6c2fadc4
#
_entry.id   f7aa834758bc50a074ea1f4c6c2fadc4
#
_cell.length_a   1.000
_cell.length_b   1.000
_cell.length_c   1.000
_cell.angle_alpha   90.00
_cell.angle_beta   90.00
_cell.angle_gamma   90.00
#
_symmetry.space_group_name_H-M   'P 1'
#
loop_
_entity.id
_entity.type
_entity.pdbx_description
1 polymer ?
#
loop_
_entity_poly.entity_id
_entity_poly.type
_entity_poly.pdbx_seq_one_letter_code
_entity_poly.pdbx_strand_id
1 'polypeptide(L)'
;MEIRAKTGSIDGLAPILVLLLLGSPVVAQNPKPRADYLRNVELCNGGAPFEARIEGCTALIDARQDMSTTALAVAYNNRGNAHAAKRDYDRALQDFDQSIKLAPTYTKPLNNRGVAYLKKGEYDLAIEAFDQAIRLNPNYGEAFANRAEAYLKKNEYDRATRDYDNAIRLEPNLEGVWNGRCWTRAILGALQAALEDCNKALQLDSSNAATYDSRGLIYLKTGQVAAAIDDYSSALRFDPKLASALYGRGLAKLKQGDKVGGDTDISMAMTIQGNIGDDFERYGVR
;
A
#
# COMPACT_ATOMS: atom_id res chain seq x y z
N MET A 1 11.62 4.64 -3.42
CA MET A 1 11.32 3.24 -3.16
C MET A 1 9.81 3.10 -3.18
N GLU A 2 9.25 2.60 -4.27
CA GLU A 2 7.82 2.33 -4.34
C GLU A 2 7.57 0.94 -3.76
N ILE A 3 6.92 0.89 -2.60
CA ILE A 3 6.30 -0.35 -2.16
C ILE A 3 5.19 -0.59 -3.18
N ARG A 4 5.32 -1.59 -4.04
CA ARG A 4 4.20 -2.05 -4.84
C ARG A 4 3.13 -2.53 -3.86
N ALA A 5 2.13 -1.68 -3.62
CA ALA A 5 0.88 -2.18 -3.11
C ALA A 5 0.33 -3.11 -4.21
N LYS A 6 0.57 -4.42 -4.07
CA LYS A 6 -0.33 -5.38 -4.69
C LYS A 6 -1.69 -5.01 -4.11
N THR A 7 -2.60 -4.63 -4.98
CA THR A 7 -4.01 -4.56 -4.63
C THR A 7 -4.35 -5.94 -4.12
N GLY A 8 -4.35 -6.08 -2.78
CA GLY A 8 -4.77 -7.32 -2.14
C GLY A 8 -6.12 -7.69 -2.76
N SER A 9 -6.18 -8.86 -3.34
CA SER A 9 -7.42 -9.47 -3.78
C SER A 9 -8.36 -9.39 -2.59
N ILE A 10 -9.42 -8.57 -2.73
CA ILE A 10 -10.47 -8.46 -1.72
C ILE A 10 -11.40 -9.67 -1.90
N ASP A 11 -10.80 -10.87 -1.87
CA ASP A 11 -11.51 -12.15 -1.87
C ASP A 11 -11.89 -12.51 -0.43
N GLY A 12 -12.83 -11.78 0.12
CA GLY A 12 -13.29 -12.03 1.50
C GLY A 12 -14.58 -11.32 1.87
N LEU A 13 -15.20 -10.60 0.94
CA LEU A 13 -16.53 -10.05 1.16
C LEU A 13 -17.57 -11.06 0.69
N ALA A 14 -18.01 -11.92 1.62
CA ALA A 14 -19.34 -12.51 1.53
C ALA A 14 -20.36 -11.39 1.22
N PRO A 15 -21.40 -11.66 0.45
CA PRO A 15 -22.30 -10.65 -0.10
C PRO A 15 -23.12 -9.99 1.01
N ILE A 16 -22.55 -9.00 1.67
CA ILE A 16 -23.27 -8.17 2.68
C ILE A 16 -24.45 -7.44 2.03
N LEU A 17 -24.43 -7.27 0.70
CA LEU A 17 -25.52 -6.59 -0.01
C LEU A 17 -26.83 -7.40 -0.11
N VAL A 18 -26.80 -8.71 0.12
CA VAL A 18 -27.99 -9.56 0.03
C VAL A 18 -28.77 -9.61 1.35
N LEU A 19 -28.10 -9.36 2.50
CA LEU A 19 -28.72 -9.47 3.83
C LEU A 19 -29.41 -8.19 4.32
N LEU A 20 -29.21 -7.03 3.66
CA LEU A 20 -29.84 -5.77 4.06
C LEU A 20 -31.24 -5.53 3.49
N LEU A 21 -31.81 -6.52 2.82
CA LEU A 21 -33.23 -6.47 2.32
C LEU A 21 -34.25 -7.01 3.29
N LEU A 22 -33.88 -7.43 4.51
CA LEU A 22 -34.78 -8.04 5.48
C LEU A 22 -34.96 -7.17 6.72
N GLY A 23 -35.61 -6.02 6.59
CA GLY A 23 -35.89 -5.23 7.78
C GLY A 23 -37.01 -4.23 7.64
N SER A 24 -38.25 -4.67 7.52
CA SER A 24 -39.50 -4.16 8.12
C SER A 24 -40.73 -4.68 7.33
N PRO A 25 -41.82 -5.09 7.96
CA PRO A 25 -42.94 -5.68 7.29
C PRO A 25 -43.92 -4.59 6.78
N VAL A 26 -43.60 -4.07 5.59
CA VAL A 26 -44.64 -3.52 4.74
C VAL A 26 -44.75 -4.47 3.57
N VAL A 27 -45.87 -5.21 3.50
CA VAL A 27 -46.19 -6.07 2.38
C VAL A 27 -46.42 -5.18 1.15
N ALA A 28 -45.33 -4.79 0.51
CA ALA A 28 -45.29 -4.39 -0.88
C ALA A 28 -44.60 -5.54 -1.58
N GLN A 29 -45.22 -6.14 -2.56
CA GLN A 29 -44.62 -7.12 -3.46
C GLN A 29 -43.31 -6.51 -4.02
N ASN A 30 -42.17 -6.88 -3.43
CA ASN A 30 -40.89 -6.47 -3.98
C ASN A 30 -40.76 -7.10 -5.38
N PRO A 31 -40.75 -6.30 -6.45
CA PRO A 31 -40.45 -6.85 -7.76
C PRO A 31 -39.08 -7.54 -7.67
N LYS A 32 -38.96 -8.77 -8.21
CA LYS A 32 -37.66 -9.44 -8.34
C LYS A 32 -36.65 -8.43 -8.88
N PRO A 33 -35.47 -8.32 -8.26
CA PRO A 33 -34.43 -7.40 -8.78
C PRO A 33 -34.29 -7.64 -10.27
N ARG A 34 -34.37 -6.60 -11.10
CA ARG A 34 -34.18 -6.76 -12.54
C ARG A 34 -32.83 -7.42 -12.75
N ALA A 35 -32.73 -8.32 -13.73
CA ALA A 35 -31.48 -9.00 -14.06
C ALA A 35 -30.30 -8.00 -14.21
N ASP A 36 -30.59 -6.83 -14.76
CA ASP A 36 -29.63 -5.72 -14.89
C ASP A 36 -29.13 -5.19 -13.53
N TYR A 37 -29.98 -5.11 -12.52
CA TYR A 37 -29.56 -4.68 -11.18
C TYR A 37 -28.57 -5.67 -10.56
N LEU A 38 -28.89 -6.97 -10.59
CA LEU A 38 -27.98 -8.01 -10.06
C LEU A 38 -26.65 -8.02 -10.80
N ARG A 39 -26.69 -7.90 -12.13
CA ARG A 39 -25.48 -7.77 -12.95
C ARG A 39 -24.63 -6.56 -12.53
N ASN A 40 -25.24 -5.40 -12.34
CA ASN A 40 -24.54 -4.19 -11.92
C ASN A 40 -23.94 -4.34 -10.51
N VAL A 41 -24.64 -5.01 -9.58
CA VAL A 41 -24.09 -5.36 -8.25
C VAL A 41 -22.88 -6.26 -8.38
N GLU A 42 -22.92 -7.28 -9.22
CA GLU A 42 -21.81 -8.18 -9.47
C GLU A 42 -20.62 -7.44 -10.08
N LEU A 43 -20.83 -6.62 -11.10
CA LEU A 43 -19.81 -5.80 -11.71
C LEU A 43 -19.17 -4.83 -10.71
N CYS A 44 -19.98 -4.15 -9.89
CA CYS A 44 -19.50 -3.17 -8.93
C CYS A 44 -18.70 -3.79 -7.77
N ASN A 45 -19.07 -4.99 -7.31
CA ASN A 45 -18.45 -5.66 -6.16
C ASN A 45 -17.39 -6.71 -6.55
N GLY A 46 -17.35 -7.15 -7.82
CA GLY A 46 -16.55 -8.27 -8.26
C GLY A 46 -15.15 -7.93 -8.77
N GLY A 47 -14.42 -8.95 -9.22
CA GLY A 47 -13.12 -8.87 -9.87
C GLY A 47 -13.16 -8.46 -11.35
N ALA A 48 -14.24 -7.80 -11.80
CA ALA A 48 -14.36 -7.31 -13.17
C ALA A 48 -13.28 -6.27 -13.51
N PRO A 49 -12.93 -6.09 -14.81
CA PRO A 49 -12.07 -5.01 -15.23
C PRO A 49 -12.54 -3.63 -14.72
N PHE A 50 -11.62 -2.71 -14.48
CA PHE A 50 -11.91 -1.42 -13.84
C PHE A 50 -13.01 -0.63 -14.56
N GLU A 51 -13.05 -0.66 -15.89
CA GLU A 51 -14.07 -0.03 -16.72
C GLU A 51 -15.46 -0.59 -16.40
N ALA A 52 -15.59 -1.91 -16.41
CA ALA A 52 -16.86 -2.58 -16.11
C ALA A 52 -17.32 -2.34 -14.66
N ARG A 53 -16.36 -2.24 -13.71
CA ARG A 53 -16.65 -1.86 -12.31
C ARG A 53 -17.20 -0.44 -12.23
N ILE A 54 -16.58 0.52 -12.95
CA ILE A 54 -17.05 1.90 -13.01
C ILE A 54 -18.46 1.95 -13.58
N GLU A 55 -18.72 1.24 -14.69
CA GLU A 55 -20.05 1.19 -15.33
C GLU A 55 -21.09 0.60 -14.37
N GLY A 56 -20.82 -0.57 -13.77
CA GLY A 56 -21.75 -1.22 -12.84
C GLY A 56 -22.05 -0.37 -11.60
N CYS A 57 -21.00 0.22 -10.98
CA CYS A 57 -21.20 1.11 -9.84
C CYS A 57 -21.96 2.37 -10.23
N THR A 58 -21.70 2.94 -11.42
CA THR A 58 -22.40 4.14 -11.92
C THR A 58 -23.88 3.84 -12.14
N ALA A 59 -24.22 2.71 -12.77
CA ALA A 59 -25.61 2.31 -12.96
C ALA A 59 -26.35 2.14 -11.61
N LEU A 60 -25.68 1.62 -10.59
CA LEU A 60 -26.24 1.53 -9.23
C LEU A 60 -26.45 2.91 -8.59
N ILE A 61 -25.46 3.79 -8.73
CA ILE A 61 -25.53 5.16 -8.20
C ILE A 61 -26.65 5.97 -8.87
N ASP A 62 -26.86 5.79 -10.16
CA ASP A 62 -27.94 6.44 -10.91
C ASP A 62 -29.33 5.90 -10.49
N ALA A 63 -29.41 4.60 -10.17
CA ALA A 63 -30.61 3.94 -9.64
C ALA A 63 -30.79 4.12 -8.12
N ARG A 64 -30.17 5.13 -7.51
CA ARG A 64 -30.09 5.38 -6.05
C ARG A 64 -31.42 5.35 -5.28
N GLN A 65 -32.57 5.57 -5.96
CA GLN A 65 -33.89 5.57 -5.35
C GLN A 65 -34.25 4.20 -4.73
N ASP A 66 -33.65 3.11 -5.26
CA ASP A 66 -33.92 1.74 -4.85
C ASP A 66 -32.86 1.22 -3.89
N MET A 67 -31.89 2.04 -3.48
CA MET A 67 -30.75 1.64 -2.67
C MET A 67 -30.82 2.22 -1.24
N SER A 68 -30.38 1.41 -0.26
CA SER A 68 -30.09 1.97 1.06
C SER A 68 -28.89 2.92 1.02
N THR A 69 -28.86 3.87 1.96
CA THR A 69 -27.74 4.83 2.08
C THR A 69 -26.40 4.10 2.22
N THR A 70 -26.36 2.99 2.97
CA THR A 70 -25.16 2.16 3.14
C THR A 70 -24.75 1.49 1.83
N ALA A 71 -25.69 0.93 1.07
CA ALA A 71 -25.39 0.31 -0.21
C ALA A 71 -24.86 1.33 -1.21
N LEU A 72 -25.44 2.54 -1.22
CA LEU A 72 -24.96 3.64 -2.04
C LEU A 72 -23.54 4.08 -1.64
N ALA A 73 -23.24 4.16 -0.34
CA ALA A 73 -21.89 4.46 0.14
C ALA A 73 -20.87 3.40 -0.33
N VAL A 74 -21.23 2.12 -0.31
CA VAL A 74 -20.39 1.04 -0.82
C VAL A 74 -20.17 1.18 -2.33
N ALA A 75 -21.20 1.50 -3.10
CA ALA A 75 -21.08 1.70 -4.55
C ALA A 75 -20.11 2.86 -4.88
N TYR A 76 -20.21 3.99 -4.18
CA TYR A 76 -19.25 5.09 -4.31
C TYR A 76 -17.83 4.65 -3.95
N ASN A 77 -17.63 3.98 -2.79
CA ASN A 77 -16.31 3.48 -2.41
C ASN A 77 -15.70 2.55 -3.48
N ASN A 78 -16.49 1.64 -4.03
CA ASN A 78 -16.02 0.68 -5.03
C ASN A 78 -15.69 1.37 -6.37
N ARG A 79 -16.48 2.38 -6.79
CA ARG A 79 -16.18 3.18 -7.97
C ARG A 79 -14.91 4.01 -7.76
N GLY A 80 -14.76 4.61 -6.59
CA GLY A 80 -13.54 5.33 -6.20
C GLY A 80 -12.30 4.43 -6.27
N ASN A 81 -12.39 3.19 -5.77
CA ASN A 81 -11.29 2.23 -5.89
C ASN A 81 -10.96 1.90 -7.35
N ALA A 82 -11.96 1.77 -8.22
CA ALA A 82 -11.73 1.51 -9.63
C ALA A 82 -11.07 2.73 -10.32
N HIS A 83 -11.48 3.96 -9.98
CA HIS A 83 -10.81 5.18 -10.45
C HIS A 83 -9.36 5.28 -9.93
N ALA A 84 -9.12 4.99 -8.64
CA ALA A 84 -7.77 5.00 -8.06
C ALA A 84 -6.84 3.97 -8.73
N ALA A 85 -7.34 2.78 -9.05
CA ALA A 85 -6.59 1.75 -9.78
C ALA A 85 -6.17 2.21 -11.18
N LYS A 86 -6.98 3.07 -11.83
CA LYS A 86 -6.66 3.74 -13.09
C LYS A 86 -5.80 4.99 -12.90
N ARG A 87 -5.36 5.29 -11.68
CA ARG A 87 -4.63 6.52 -11.29
C ARG A 87 -5.42 7.81 -11.46
N ASP A 88 -6.74 7.73 -11.63
CA ASP A 88 -7.64 8.89 -11.62
C ASP A 88 -8.02 9.24 -10.18
N TYR A 89 -7.04 9.79 -9.46
CA TYR A 89 -7.18 10.04 -8.03
C TYR A 89 -8.20 11.13 -7.73
N ASP A 90 -8.42 12.08 -8.62
CA ASP A 90 -9.37 13.16 -8.39
C ASP A 90 -10.81 12.65 -8.40
N ARG A 91 -11.18 11.79 -9.35
CA ARG A 91 -12.48 11.12 -9.32
C ARG A 91 -12.61 10.15 -8.17
N ALA A 92 -11.54 9.43 -7.83
CA ALA A 92 -11.51 8.54 -6.67
C ALA A 92 -11.82 9.31 -5.37
N LEU A 93 -11.18 10.46 -5.15
CA LEU A 93 -11.38 11.31 -3.98
C LEU A 93 -12.82 11.82 -3.89
N GLN A 94 -13.41 12.27 -5.01
CA GLN A 94 -14.83 12.67 -5.05
C GLN A 94 -15.75 11.54 -4.62
N ASP A 95 -15.51 10.33 -5.08
CA ASP A 95 -16.32 9.16 -4.74
C ASP A 95 -16.13 8.74 -3.27
N PHE A 96 -14.91 8.77 -2.75
CA PHE A 96 -14.66 8.49 -1.33
C PHE A 96 -15.34 9.53 -0.43
N ASP A 97 -15.32 10.80 -0.80
CA ASP A 97 -16.01 11.87 -0.04
C ASP A 97 -17.53 11.67 -0.04
N GLN A 98 -18.13 11.25 -1.17
CA GLN A 98 -19.55 10.90 -1.21
C GLN A 98 -19.85 9.68 -0.34
N SER A 99 -19.00 8.66 -0.38
CA SER A 99 -19.14 7.48 0.48
C SER A 99 -19.09 7.84 1.97
N ILE A 100 -18.13 8.66 2.38
CA ILE A 100 -17.96 9.15 3.76
C ILE A 100 -19.17 9.98 4.20
N LYS A 101 -19.66 10.87 3.33
CA LYS A 101 -20.85 11.69 3.61
C LYS A 101 -22.09 10.84 3.85
N LEU A 102 -22.26 9.76 3.07
CA LEU A 102 -23.42 8.86 3.17
C LEU A 102 -23.33 7.93 4.38
N ALA A 103 -22.13 7.48 4.72
CA ALA A 103 -21.89 6.55 5.82
C ALA A 103 -20.65 6.96 6.62
N PRO A 104 -20.75 7.94 7.55
CA PRO A 104 -19.60 8.50 8.28
C PRO A 104 -18.83 7.51 9.16
N THR A 105 -19.45 6.38 9.52
CA THR A 105 -18.82 5.30 10.31
C THR A 105 -18.15 4.21 9.45
N TYR A 106 -18.28 4.30 8.13
CA TYR A 106 -17.65 3.36 7.20
C TYR A 106 -16.18 3.73 7.02
N THR A 107 -15.29 2.94 7.63
CA THR A 107 -13.85 3.28 7.72
C THR A 107 -13.07 3.08 6.42
N LYS A 108 -13.51 2.14 5.55
CA LYS A 108 -12.80 1.82 4.31
C LYS A 108 -12.59 3.01 3.37
N PRO A 109 -13.60 3.85 3.06
CA PRO A 109 -13.38 5.00 2.19
C PRO A 109 -12.44 6.05 2.80
N LEU A 110 -12.36 6.17 4.13
CA LEU A 110 -11.36 7.02 4.79
C LEU A 110 -9.94 6.53 4.52
N ASN A 111 -9.69 5.23 4.71
CA ASN A 111 -8.40 4.62 4.40
C ASN A 111 -8.07 4.77 2.91
N ASN A 112 -9.01 4.48 2.02
CA ASN A 112 -8.81 4.57 0.57
C ASN A 112 -8.55 6.01 0.11
N ARG A 113 -9.21 7.01 0.73
CA ARG A 113 -8.94 8.42 0.52
C ARG A 113 -7.52 8.78 0.92
N GLY A 114 -7.07 8.29 2.08
CA GLY A 114 -5.68 8.44 2.52
C GLY A 114 -4.68 7.85 1.54
N VAL A 115 -4.95 6.65 1.01
CA VAL A 115 -4.11 6.02 -0.02
C VAL A 115 -4.08 6.87 -1.31
N ALA A 116 -5.22 7.42 -1.73
CA ALA A 116 -5.27 8.29 -2.90
C ALA A 116 -4.41 9.56 -2.70
N TYR A 117 -4.51 10.22 -1.54
CA TYR A 117 -3.65 11.35 -1.20
C TYR A 117 -2.16 10.98 -1.14
N LEU A 118 -1.83 9.82 -0.54
CA LEU A 118 -0.46 9.31 -0.49
C LEU A 118 0.13 9.14 -1.90
N LYS A 119 -0.65 8.58 -2.84
CA LYS A 119 -0.24 8.42 -4.25
C LYS A 119 -0.13 9.74 -5.01
N LYS A 120 -0.83 10.78 -4.60
CA LYS A 120 -0.68 12.15 -5.10
C LYS A 120 0.52 12.89 -4.49
N GLY A 121 1.15 12.34 -3.44
CA GLY A 121 2.21 13.01 -2.67
C GLY A 121 1.69 14.03 -1.64
N GLU A 122 0.40 14.05 -1.39
CA GLU A 122 -0.27 14.94 -0.43
C GLU A 122 -0.27 14.29 0.96
N TYR A 123 0.94 14.14 1.55
CA TYR A 123 1.16 13.29 2.72
C TYR A 123 0.41 13.76 3.97
N ASP A 124 0.25 15.06 4.19
CA ASP A 124 -0.49 15.57 5.35
C ASP A 124 -1.98 15.23 5.29
N LEU A 125 -2.59 15.36 4.10
CA LEU A 125 -3.98 14.96 3.88
C LEU A 125 -4.16 13.43 3.99
N ALA A 126 -3.17 12.66 3.56
CA ALA A 126 -3.16 11.22 3.74
C ALA A 126 -3.17 10.84 5.23
N ILE A 127 -2.28 11.45 6.03
CA ILE A 127 -2.20 11.22 7.48
C ILE A 127 -3.52 11.57 8.15
N GLU A 128 -4.12 12.72 7.81
CA GLU A 128 -5.42 13.13 8.36
C GLU A 128 -6.53 12.11 8.06
N ALA A 129 -6.58 11.60 6.84
CA ALA A 129 -7.56 10.59 6.44
C ALA A 129 -7.36 9.27 7.19
N PHE A 130 -6.12 8.80 7.35
CA PHE A 130 -5.80 7.61 8.14
C PHE A 130 -6.10 7.82 9.63
N ASP A 131 -5.83 9.00 10.18
CA ASP A 131 -6.18 9.36 11.56
C ASP A 131 -7.69 9.22 11.79
N GLN A 132 -8.52 9.68 10.83
CA GLN A 132 -9.96 9.53 10.90
C GLN A 132 -10.37 8.05 10.88
N ALA A 133 -9.77 7.24 9.99
CA ALA A 133 -10.04 5.80 9.91
C ALA A 133 -9.67 5.09 11.21
N ILE A 134 -8.50 5.38 11.80
CA ILE A 134 -8.01 4.79 13.05
C ILE A 134 -8.85 5.23 14.25
N ARG A 135 -9.30 6.48 14.31
CA ARG A 135 -10.22 6.94 15.37
C ARG A 135 -11.54 6.18 15.38
N LEU A 136 -12.08 5.86 14.19
CA LEU A 136 -13.31 5.10 14.06
C LEU A 136 -13.12 3.60 14.28
N ASN A 137 -11.98 3.07 13.88
CA ASN A 137 -11.60 1.66 14.08
C ASN A 137 -10.14 1.57 14.57
N PRO A 138 -9.91 1.56 15.89
CA PRO A 138 -8.56 1.43 16.46
C PRO A 138 -7.85 0.10 16.17
N ASN A 139 -8.55 -0.88 15.61
CA ASN A 139 -7.99 -2.17 15.21
C ASN A 139 -7.78 -2.30 13.68
N TYR A 140 -7.74 -1.18 12.96
CA TYR A 140 -7.55 -1.19 11.51
C TYR A 140 -6.05 -1.20 11.16
N GLY A 141 -5.44 -2.39 11.12
CA GLY A 141 -4.01 -2.58 10.87
C GLY A 141 -3.53 -1.96 9.56
N GLU A 142 -4.30 -2.10 8.46
CA GLU A 142 -3.96 -1.48 7.18
C GLU A 142 -3.87 0.06 7.28
N ALA A 143 -4.73 0.72 8.04
CA ALA A 143 -4.69 2.17 8.18
C ALA A 143 -3.43 2.63 8.94
N PHE A 144 -2.98 1.88 9.95
CA PHE A 144 -1.69 2.13 10.59
C PHE A 144 -0.53 1.92 9.61
N ALA A 145 -0.52 0.85 8.83
CA ALA A 145 0.53 0.57 7.85
C ALA A 145 0.62 1.68 6.78
N ASN A 146 -0.52 2.13 6.27
CA ASN A 146 -0.58 3.20 5.28
C ASN A 146 -0.16 4.56 5.86
N ARG A 147 -0.52 4.86 7.12
CA ARG A 147 -0.06 6.08 7.80
C ARG A 147 1.44 6.03 8.07
N ALA A 148 1.99 4.86 8.42
CA ALA A 148 3.42 4.67 8.55
C ALA A 148 4.15 4.96 7.23
N GLU A 149 3.60 4.52 6.08
CA GLU A 149 4.17 4.86 4.77
C GLU A 149 4.15 6.39 4.52
N ALA A 150 3.07 7.08 4.90
CA ALA A 150 3.00 8.53 4.78
C ALA A 150 4.03 9.23 5.67
N TYR A 151 4.23 8.79 6.92
CA TYR A 151 5.29 9.29 7.80
C TYR A 151 6.69 9.01 7.24
N LEU A 152 6.90 7.83 6.66
CA LEU A 152 8.17 7.48 6.00
C LEU A 152 8.48 8.44 4.85
N LYS A 153 7.49 8.78 4.01
CA LYS A 153 7.65 9.76 2.93
C LYS A 153 7.98 11.16 3.44
N LYS A 154 7.57 11.50 4.65
CA LYS A 154 7.91 12.75 5.34
C LYS A 154 9.23 12.67 6.13
N ASN A 155 9.93 11.54 6.10
CA ASN A 155 11.12 11.26 6.93
C ASN A 155 10.84 11.30 8.46
N GLU A 156 9.59 11.08 8.87
CA GLU A 156 9.18 11.01 10.26
C GLU A 156 9.31 9.57 10.79
N TYR A 157 10.54 9.05 10.81
CA TYR A 157 10.85 7.63 11.00
C TYR A 157 10.37 7.03 12.32
N ASP A 158 10.43 7.80 13.42
CA ASP A 158 9.95 7.35 14.74
C ASP A 158 8.43 7.13 14.76
N ARG A 159 7.69 7.98 14.06
CA ARG A 159 6.24 7.83 13.92
C ARG A 159 5.90 6.64 13.02
N ALA A 160 6.61 6.50 11.92
CA ALA A 160 6.46 5.36 11.02
C ALA A 160 6.70 4.03 11.76
N THR A 161 7.77 3.94 12.55
CA THR A 161 8.07 2.72 13.33
C THR A 161 6.94 2.36 14.29
N ARG A 162 6.41 3.32 15.05
CA ARG A 162 5.29 3.09 15.98
C ARG A 162 4.02 2.61 15.27
N ASP A 163 3.74 3.14 14.10
CA ASP A 163 2.57 2.73 13.32
C ASP A 163 2.77 1.34 12.72
N TYR A 164 3.97 1.01 12.22
CA TYR A 164 4.27 -0.37 11.83
C TYR A 164 4.19 -1.35 13.01
N ASP A 165 4.61 -0.96 14.22
CA ASP A 165 4.45 -1.80 15.43
C ASP A 165 2.96 -2.10 15.68
N ASN A 166 2.08 -1.10 15.57
CA ASN A 166 0.63 -1.29 15.70
C ASN A 166 0.07 -2.17 14.58
N ALA A 167 0.46 -1.94 13.33
CA ALA A 167 0.02 -2.74 12.19
C ALA A 167 0.41 -4.23 12.36
N ILE A 168 1.65 -4.51 12.73
CA ILE A 168 2.14 -5.88 12.97
C ILE A 168 1.43 -6.54 14.15
N ARG A 169 1.18 -5.80 15.23
CA ARG A 169 0.44 -6.34 16.39
C ARG A 169 -1.00 -6.72 16.03
N LEU A 170 -1.65 -5.94 15.17
CA LEU A 170 -3.03 -6.16 14.75
C LEU A 170 -3.13 -7.21 13.63
N GLU A 171 -2.26 -7.14 12.66
CA GLU A 171 -2.27 -7.95 11.44
C GLU A 171 -0.85 -8.41 11.08
N PRO A 172 -0.30 -9.43 11.77
CA PRO A 172 1.11 -9.82 11.62
C PRO A 172 1.48 -10.38 10.24
N ASN A 173 0.49 -10.73 9.43
CA ASN A 173 0.69 -11.22 8.06
C ASN A 173 0.38 -10.16 6.99
N LEU A 174 0.12 -8.91 7.39
CA LEU A 174 -0.13 -7.83 6.43
C LEU A 174 1.12 -7.60 5.57
N GLU A 175 0.91 -7.59 4.26
CA GLU A 175 2.01 -7.47 3.29
C GLU A 175 2.76 -6.15 3.46
N GLY A 176 4.08 -6.21 3.37
CA GLY A 176 4.96 -5.05 3.35
C GLY A 176 5.27 -4.42 4.72
N VAL A 177 4.49 -4.68 5.78
CA VAL A 177 4.71 -4.00 7.07
C VAL A 177 6.03 -4.35 7.73
N TRP A 178 6.44 -5.62 7.67
CA TRP A 178 7.72 -6.05 8.20
C TRP A 178 8.89 -5.42 7.45
N ASN A 179 8.81 -5.32 6.12
CA ASN A 179 9.83 -4.63 5.33
C ASN A 179 9.81 -3.12 5.60
N GLY A 180 8.64 -2.49 5.72
CA GLY A 180 8.52 -1.07 6.06
C GLY A 180 9.19 -0.76 7.39
N ARG A 181 8.96 -1.59 8.42
CA ARG A 181 9.62 -1.43 9.72
C ARG A 181 11.11 -1.76 9.65
N CYS A 182 11.52 -2.81 8.93
CA CYS A 182 12.93 -3.12 8.69
C CYS A 182 13.67 -1.92 8.12
N TRP A 183 13.18 -1.35 7.03
CA TRP A 183 13.74 -0.17 6.39
C TRP A 183 13.85 1.01 7.36
N THR A 184 12.76 1.33 8.05
CA THR A 184 12.70 2.46 8.98
C THR A 184 13.72 2.31 10.12
N ARG A 185 13.81 1.10 10.71
CA ARG A 185 14.77 0.76 11.75
C ARG A 185 16.22 0.82 11.24
N ALA A 186 16.46 0.39 10.00
CA ALA A 186 17.78 0.46 9.38
C ALA A 186 18.27 1.91 9.21
N ILE A 187 17.37 2.83 8.85
CA ILE A 187 17.67 4.27 8.79
C ILE A 187 17.95 4.83 10.18
N LEU A 188 17.18 4.48 11.19
CA LEU A 188 17.36 4.90 12.57
C LEU A 188 18.59 4.26 13.26
N GLY A 189 19.29 3.32 12.59
CA GLY A 189 20.48 2.65 13.13
C GLY A 189 20.19 1.46 14.05
N ALA A 190 18.93 1.07 14.23
CA ALA A 190 18.55 -0.13 15.00
C ALA A 190 18.76 -1.41 14.17
N LEU A 191 20.02 -1.65 13.73
CA LEU A 191 20.38 -2.59 12.67
C LEU A 191 20.03 -4.04 12.98
N GLN A 192 20.22 -4.49 14.25
CA GLN A 192 19.89 -5.86 14.63
C GLN A 192 18.39 -6.13 14.56
N ALA A 193 17.57 -5.23 15.13
CA ALA A 193 16.11 -5.36 15.08
C ALA A 193 15.57 -5.21 13.63
N ALA A 194 16.22 -4.38 12.82
CA ALA A 194 15.90 -4.26 11.39
C ALA A 194 16.18 -5.58 10.64
N LEU A 195 17.29 -6.24 10.93
CA LEU A 195 17.63 -7.53 10.31
C LEU A 195 16.61 -8.62 10.64
N GLU A 196 16.12 -8.66 11.88
CA GLU A 196 15.06 -9.59 12.32
C GLU A 196 13.76 -9.34 11.54
N ASP A 197 13.37 -8.07 11.37
CA ASP A 197 12.18 -7.70 10.60
C ASP A 197 12.31 -8.07 9.11
N CYS A 198 13.45 -7.78 8.48
CA CYS A 198 13.70 -8.18 7.10
C CYS A 198 13.67 -9.70 6.93
N ASN A 199 14.26 -10.45 7.85
CA ASN A 199 14.20 -11.92 7.83
C ASN A 199 12.75 -12.42 7.95
N LYS A 200 11.94 -11.78 8.80
CA LYS A 200 10.52 -12.11 8.91
C LYS A 200 9.74 -11.76 7.64
N ALA A 201 10.04 -10.63 7.02
CA ALA A 201 9.43 -10.25 5.74
C ALA A 201 9.74 -11.27 4.63
N LEU A 202 11.01 -11.74 4.54
CA LEU A 202 11.40 -12.75 3.55
C LEU A 202 10.86 -14.16 3.85
N GLN A 203 10.53 -14.48 5.09
CA GLN A 203 9.79 -15.71 5.43
C GLN A 203 8.35 -15.66 4.90
N LEU A 204 7.72 -14.47 4.86
CA LEU A 204 6.36 -14.29 4.36
C LEU A 204 6.32 -14.17 2.83
N ASP A 205 7.28 -13.45 2.24
CA ASP A 205 7.44 -13.31 0.80
C ASP A 205 8.93 -13.36 0.43
N SER A 206 9.39 -14.52 -0.02
CA SER A 206 10.79 -14.75 -0.44
C SER A 206 11.14 -14.13 -1.79
N SER A 207 10.19 -13.50 -2.49
CA SER A 207 10.39 -12.85 -3.79
C SER A 207 10.42 -11.32 -3.73
N ASN A 208 10.31 -10.75 -2.55
CA ASN A 208 10.22 -9.30 -2.37
C ASN A 208 11.56 -8.59 -2.56
N ALA A 209 11.75 -7.97 -3.73
CA ALA A 209 12.96 -7.24 -4.08
C ALA A 209 13.31 -6.13 -3.08
N ALA A 210 12.30 -5.38 -2.61
CA ALA A 210 12.52 -4.28 -1.67
C ALA A 210 13.03 -4.76 -0.30
N THR A 211 12.66 -5.98 0.11
CA THR A 211 13.14 -6.55 1.37
C THR A 211 14.61 -6.99 1.26
N TYR A 212 15.01 -7.59 0.15
CA TYR A 212 16.43 -7.87 -0.11
C TYR A 212 17.25 -6.59 -0.16
N ASP A 213 16.76 -5.54 -0.82
CA ASP A 213 17.41 -4.23 -0.87
C ASP A 213 17.59 -3.63 0.54
N SER A 214 16.53 -3.67 1.36
CA SER A 214 16.58 -3.20 2.76
C SER A 214 17.60 -3.99 3.60
N ARG A 215 17.66 -5.32 3.46
CA ARG A 215 18.60 -6.17 4.18
C ARG A 215 20.03 -6.00 3.66
N GLY A 216 20.19 -5.81 2.36
CA GLY A 216 21.46 -5.44 1.74
C GLY A 216 22.03 -4.15 2.31
N LEU A 217 21.20 -3.12 2.52
CA LEU A 217 21.61 -1.89 3.21
C LEU A 217 22.10 -2.15 4.63
N ILE A 218 21.43 -3.00 5.38
CA ILE A 218 21.83 -3.37 6.75
C ILE A 218 23.21 -4.05 6.72
N TYR A 219 23.40 -5.03 5.83
CA TYR A 219 24.69 -5.71 5.68
C TYR A 219 25.81 -4.74 5.26
N LEU A 220 25.51 -3.80 4.36
CA LEU A 220 26.48 -2.79 3.96
C LEU A 220 26.86 -1.87 5.14
N LYS A 221 25.89 -1.42 5.94
CA LYS A 221 26.11 -0.60 7.15
C LYS A 221 26.89 -1.36 8.25
N THR A 222 26.75 -2.68 8.33
CA THR A 222 27.45 -3.52 9.30
C THR A 222 28.76 -4.07 8.78
N GLY A 223 29.21 -3.69 7.56
CA GLY A 223 30.46 -4.13 6.95
C GLY A 223 30.45 -5.58 6.45
N GLN A 224 29.30 -6.22 6.38
CA GLN A 224 29.15 -7.57 5.84
C GLN A 224 29.02 -7.53 4.31
N VAL A 225 30.13 -7.12 3.65
CA VAL A 225 30.15 -6.74 2.24
C VAL A 225 29.67 -7.86 1.30
N ALA A 226 30.11 -9.11 1.52
CA ALA A 226 29.70 -10.24 0.69
C ALA A 226 28.18 -10.49 0.80
N ALA A 227 27.63 -10.50 2.01
CA ALA A 227 26.19 -10.67 2.24
C ALA A 227 25.37 -9.51 1.62
N ALA A 228 25.91 -8.28 1.63
CA ALA A 228 25.27 -7.13 0.97
C ALA A 228 25.21 -7.34 -0.54
N ILE A 229 26.27 -7.80 -1.19
CA ILE A 229 26.30 -8.09 -2.63
C ILE A 229 25.28 -9.18 -2.99
N ASP A 230 25.21 -10.24 -2.19
CA ASP A 230 24.26 -11.34 -2.42
C ASP A 230 22.80 -10.89 -2.32
N ASP A 231 22.47 -10.09 -1.32
CA ASP A 231 21.12 -9.58 -1.13
C ASP A 231 20.74 -8.56 -2.21
N TYR A 232 21.60 -7.61 -2.52
CA TYR A 232 21.34 -6.69 -3.64
C TYR A 232 21.23 -7.41 -4.98
N SER A 233 22.04 -8.47 -5.20
CA SER A 233 21.91 -9.30 -6.39
C SER A 233 20.59 -10.07 -6.43
N SER A 234 20.09 -10.50 -5.28
CA SER A 234 18.77 -11.11 -5.16
C SER A 234 17.66 -10.09 -5.43
N ALA A 235 17.76 -8.86 -4.90
CA ALA A 235 16.85 -7.77 -5.22
C ALA A 235 16.77 -7.51 -6.74
N LEU A 236 17.91 -7.45 -7.40
CA LEU A 236 18.02 -7.18 -8.84
C LEU A 236 17.56 -8.36 -9.73
N ARG A 237 17.50 -9.59 -9.21
CA ARG A 237 16.84 -10.69 -9.93
C ARG A 237 15.33 -10.50 -10.01
N PHE A 238 14.70 -9.94 -8.99
CA PHE A 238 13.26 -9.69 -8.95
C PHE A 238 12.88 -8.34 -9.54
N ASP A 239 13.72 -7.32 -9.36
CA ASP A 239 13.56 -6.00 -9.99
C ASP A 239 14.91 -5.49 -10.55
N PRO A 240 15.19 -5.77 -11.84
CA PRO A 240 16.46 -5.37 -12.46
C PRO A 240 16.69 -3.86 -12.57
N LYS A 241 15.66 -3.04 -12.33
CA LYS A 241 15.72 -1.56 -12.40
C LYS A 241 15.66 -0.89 -11.03
N LEU A 242 15.81 -1.64 -9.94
CA LEU A 242 15.82 -1.08 -8.59
C LEU A 242 17.11 -0.28 -8.37
N ALA A 243 17.02 1.05 -8.52
CA ALA A 243 18.17 1.95 -8.47
C ALA A 243 18.94 1.86 -7.13
N SER A 244 18.23 1.72 -6.00
CA SER A 244 18.84 1.55 -4.67
C SER A 244 19.67 0.28 -4.57
N ALA A 245 19.17 -0.84 -5.11
CA ALA A 245 19.93 -2.10 -5.10
C ALA A 245 21.16 -2.05 -6.01
N LEU A 246 21.05 -1.40 -7.17
CA LEU A 246 22.21 -1.17 -8.04
C LEU A 246 23.26 -0.31 -7.33
N TYR A 247 22.86 0.83 -6.76
CA TYR A 247 23.78 1.73 -6.08
C TYR A 247 24.44 1.07 -4.86
N GLY A 248 23.64 0.41 -4.01
CA GLY A 248 24.14 -0.30 -2.84
C GLY A 248 25.08 -1.44 -3.20
N ARG A 249 24.76 -2.23 -4.25
CA ARG A 249 25.68 -3.28 -4.74
C ARG A 249 26.96 -2.69 -5.29
N GLY A 250 26.87 -1.58 -5.99
CA GLY A 250 28.02 -0.86 -6.51
C GLY A 250 28.96 -0.44 -5.39
N LEU A 251 28.45 0.21 -4.33
CA LEU A 251 29.26 0.55 -3.15
C LEU A 251 29.86 -0.68 -2.46
N ALA A 252 29.10 -1.77 -2.35
CA ALA A 252 29.60 -3.00 -1.76
C ALA A 252 30.75 -3.62 -2.60
N LYS A 253 30.62 -3.65 -3.93
CA LYS A 253 31.68 -4.11 -4.84
C LYS A 253 32.95 -3.24 -4.75
N LEU A 254 32.81 -1.91 -4.69
CA LEU A 254 33.95 -1.02 -4.48
C LEU A 254 34.68 -1.33 -3.16
N LYS A 255 33.93 -1.57 -2.06
CA LYS A 255 34.51 -1.98 -0.78
C LYS A 255 35.19 -3.35 -0.85
N GLN A 256 34.76 -4.23 -1.75
CA GLN A 256 35.40 -5.54 -1.99
C GLN A 256 36.63 -5.46 -2.90
N GLY A 257 36.86 -4.33 -3.58
CA GLY A 257 37.93 -4.13 -4.53
C GLY A 257 37.57 -4.33 -6.01
N ASP A 258 36.31 -4.71 -6.31
CA ASP A 258 35.81 -4.77 -7.68
C ASP A 258 35.40 -3.37 -8.17
N LYS A 259 36.40 -2.62 -8.63
CA LYS A 259 36.23 -1.25 -9.10
C LYS A 259 35.34 -1.20 -10.35
N VAL A 260 35.59 -2.08 -11.33
CA VAL A 260 34.87 -2.05 -12.61
C VAL A 260 33.40 -2.39 -12.42
N GLY A 261 33.11 -3.46 -11.68
CA GLY A 261 31.72 -3.86 -11.39
C GLY A 261 31.00 -2.85 -10.50
N GLY A 262 31.71 -2.20 -9.57
CA GLY A 262 31.15 -1.16 -8.71
C GLY A 262 30.77 0.10 -9.47
N ASP A 263 31.70 0.65 -10.27
CA ASP A 263 31.47 1.84 -11.09
C ASP A 263 30.34 1.61 -12.11
N THR A 264 30.24 0.41 -12.67
CA THR A 264 29.18 0.01 -13.60
C THR A 264 27.80 0.07 -12.91
N ASP A 265 27.66 -0.58 -11.76
CA ASP A 265 26.39 -0.61 -11.03
C ASP A 265 25.96 0.79 -10.58
N ILE A 266 26.88 1.62 -10.09
CA ILE A 266 26.61 3.02 -9.70
C ILE A 266 26.15 3.84 -10.91
N SER A 267 26.83 3.73 -12.06
CA SER A 267 26.44 4.45 -13.27
C SER A 267 25.04 4.08 -13.75
N MET A 268 24.70 2.79 -13.70
CA MET A 268 23.35 2.31 -14.01
C MET A 268 22.31 2.87 -13.03
N ALA A 269 22.60 2.87 -11.75
CA ALA A 269 21.72 3.43 -10.72
C ALA A 269 21.44 4.92 -10.95
N MET A 270 22.50 5.71 -11.20
CA MET A 270 22.39 7.16 -11.46
C MET A 270 21.65 7.48 -12.76
N THR A 271 21.71 6.58 -13.76
CA THR A 271 20.90 6.73 -14.99
C THR A 271 19.41 6.58 -14.70
N ILE A 272 19.03 5.73 -13.74
CA ILE A 272 17.63 5.51 -13.35
C ILE A 272 17.16 6.60 -12.37
N GLN A 273 18.02 6.97 -11.41
CA GLN A 273 17.73 7.96 -10.37
C GLN A 273 18.99 8.81 -10.09
N GLY A 274 19.06 10.00 -10.70
CA GLY A 274 20.25 10.85 -10.68
C GLY A 274 20.73 11.28 -9.30
N ASN A 275 19.82 11.36 -8.31
CA ASN A 275 20.13 11.79 -6.93
C ASN A 275 20.25 10.62 -5.94
N ILE A 276 20.40 9.38 -6.39
CA ILE A 276 20.44 8.19 -5.52
C ILE A 276 21.60 8.25 -4.50
N GLY A 277 22.71 8.91 -4.84
CA GLY A 277 23.83 9.09 -3.94
C GLY A 277 23.47 9.90 -2.70
N ASP A 278 22.70 10.98 -2.87
CA ASP A 278 22.22 11.83 -1.77
C ASP A 278 21.31 11.02 -0.80
N ASP A 279 20.53 10.08 -1.36
CA ASP A 279 19.70 9.19 -0.55
C ASP A 279 20.57 8.29 0.34
N PHE A 280 21.62 7.66 -0.23
CA PHE A 280 22.52 6.80 0.54
C PHE A 280 23.33 7.57 1.59
N GLU A 281 23.74 8.81 1.30
CA GLU A 281 24.38 9.68 2.31
C GLU A 281 23.43 9.94 3.49
N ARG A 282 22.15 10.23 3.23
CA ARG A 282 21.12 10.38 4.28
C ARG A 282 20.88 9.10 5.07
N TYR A 283 21.04 7.94 4.44
CA TYR A 283 20.98 6.64 5.12
C TYR A 283 22.23 6.30 5.92
N GLY A 284 23.25 7.18 5.91
CA GLY A 284 24.49 7.00 6.65
C GLY A 284 25.47 6.01 6.00
N VAL A 285 25.43 5.89 4.68
CA VAL A 285 26.34 5.08 3.87
C VAL A 285 27.13 5.99 2.95
N ARG A 286 28.47 5.89 3.04
CA ARG A 286 29.43 6.65 2.22
C ARG A 286 30.46 5.72 1.61
#